data_68962bf0259ed9441ba76feee7f1d6af
#
_entry.id   68962bf0259ed9441ba76feee7f1d6af
#
_cell.length_a   1.000
_cell.length_b   1.000
_cell.length_c   1.000
_cell.angle_alpha   90.00
_cell.angle_beta   90.00
_cell.angle_gamma   90.00
#
_symmetry.space_group_name_H-M   'P 1'
#
loop_
_entity.id
_entity.type
_entity.pdbx_description
1 polymer ?
#
loop_
_entity_poly.entity_id
_entity_poly.type
_entity_poly.pdbx_seq_one_letter_code
_entity_poly.pdbx_strand_id
1 'polypeptide(L)'
;RPELREVLLGALSAQTADVHYVENFRYPTHGGFQPYIDPLPEVTDLRLRHEVVGIDPGEGILCFADGSSAEFEHLVSSLPLPELIRVLPDVPDEVSEAASLLAASTCVVVNVGVDRADLSEAQWTYFYDRDIFFTRLSYPHMLSPNMAPEGAGSFQAECYYSDKYRPLERTPESCIEPVVRDLRRCGLIRVDDTILHTNATVTRYANVIFDLDRAPSLEVVNGYLDELSIARCGRYAEWGYHWTDESFRSGEAAAQLILDRLNEYTDHRTVDRHLAE
;
A
#
# COMPACT_ATOMS: atom_id res chain seq x y z
N ARG A 1 2.20 18.17 -7.99
CA ARG A 1 0.92 18.68 -8.55
C ARG A 1 1.12 18.89 -10.04
N PRO A 2 0.19 18.48 -10.91
CA PRO A 2 0.31 18.76 -12.34
C PRO A 2 0.32 20.28 -12.58
N GLU A 3 1.06 20.70 -13.57
CA GLU A 3 1.10 22.09 -13.98
C GLU A 3 -0.26 22.53 -14.55
N LEU A 4 -0.78 23.68 -14.13
CA LEU A 4 -2.09 24.19 -14.58
C LEU A 4 -2.18 24.26 -16.12
N ARG A 5 -1.07 24.62 -16.78
CA ARG A 5 -1.00 24.64 -18.24
C ARG A 5 -1.24 23.27 -18.86
N GLU A 6 -0.66 22.20 -18.29
CA GLU A 6 -0.83 20.82 -18.77
C GLU A 6 -2.26 20.34 -18.58
N VAL A 7 -2.87 20.65 -17.43
CA VAL A 7 -4.28 20.35 -17.17
C VAL A 7 -5.21 21.04 -18.18
N LEU A 8 -4.96 22.32 -18.49
CA LEU A 8 -5.75 23.07 -19.46
C LEU A 8 -5.53 22.55 -20.88
N LEU A 9 -4.31 22.22 -21.28
CA LEU A 9 -4.03 21.65 -22.59
C LEU A 9 -4.69 20.29 -22.75
N GLY A 10 -4.61 19.41 -21.75
CA GLY A 10 -5.27 18.10 -21.76
C GLY A 10 -6.82 18.20 -21.78
N ALA A 11 -7.40 19.23 -21.17
CA ALA A 11 -8.83 19.49 -21.20
C ALA A 11 -9.33 20.06 -22.55
N LEU A 12 -8.48 20.77 -23.29
CA LEU A 12 -8.84 21.48 -24.53
C LEU A 12 -8.37 20.78 -25.79
N SER A 13 -7.52 19.77 -25.69
CA SER A 13 -6.93 19.05 -26.82
C SER A 13 -7.17 17.55 -26.69
N ALA A 14 -7.53 16.90 -27.80
CA ALA A 14 -7.56 15.44 -27.89
C ALA A 14 -6.14 14.82 -27.99
N GLN A 15 -5.11 15.64 -28.13
CA GLN A 15 -3.71 15.23 -28.09
C GLN A 15 -3.18 15.51 -26.68
N THR A 16 -2.93 14.47 -25.92
CA THR A 16 -2.08 14.58 -24.73
C THR A 16 -0.64 14.80 -25.21
N ALA A 17 0.01 15.86 -24.74
CA ALA A 17 1.48 15.90 -24.81
C ALA A 17 2.01 14.61 -24.14
N ASP A 18 3.16 14.12 -24.61
CA ASP A 18 3.89 13.01 -23.99
C ASP A 18 4.37 13.41 -22.57
N VAL A 19 3.41 13.69 -21.69
CA VAL A 19 3.67 13.98 -20.28
C VAL A 19 3.59 12.64 -19.56
N HIS A 20 4.73 11.98 -19.43
CA HIS A 20 4.85 10.79 -18.64
C HIS A 20 4.91 11.19 -17.16
N TYR A 21 3.96 10.71 -16.37
CA TYR A 21 3.98 10.84 -14.91
C TYR A 21 5.25 10.22 -14.32
N VAL A 22 5.73 9.14 -14.92
CA VAL A 22 7.02 8.51 -14.66
C VAL A 22 7.65 8.17 -15.99
N GLU A 23 8.71 8.89 -16.37
CA GLU A 23 9.41 8.69 -17.64
C GLU A 23 10.26 7.41 -17.60
N ASN A 24 10.89 7.13 -16.46
CA ASN A 24 11.73 5.96 -16.25
C ASN A 24 11.48 5.37 -14.85
N PHE A 25 11.34 4.06 -14.77
CA PHE A 25 11.28 3.32 -13.52
C PHE A 25 12.13 2.06 -13.62
N ARG A 26 12.49 1.49 -12.46
CA ARG A 26 13.21 0.21 -12.37
C ARG A 26 12.26 -0.84 -11.83
N TYR A 27 12.36 -2.03 -12.40
CA TYR A 27 11.59 -3.19 -12.00
C TYR A 27 12.48 -4.44 -12.08
N PRO A 28 12.34 -5.43 -11.18
CA PRO A 28 13.12 -6.66 -11.25
C PRO A 28 12.82 -7.40 -12.55
N THR A 29 13.88 -7.87 -13.23
CA THR A 29 13.75 -8.63 -14.49
C THR A 29 13.14 -10.01 -14.30
N HIS A 30 13.20 -10.56 -13.08
CA HIS A 30 12.64 -11.85 -12.71
C HIS A 30 11.95 -11.78 -11.33
N GLY A 31 10.88 -12.56 -11.16
CA GLY A 31 10.19 -12.73 -9.87
C GLY A 31 9.15 -11.65 -9.52
N GLY A 32 8.82 -10.78 -10.48
CA GLY A 32 7.87 -9.70 -10.23
C GLY A 32 8.47 -8.66 -9.27
N PHE A 33 7.67 -8.17 -8.31
CA PHE A 33 8.11 -7.13 -7.37
C PHE A 33 8.84 -7.69 -6.13
N GLN A 34 8.61 -8.94 -5.79
CA GLN A 34 9.14 -9.62 -4.60
C GLN A 34 10.67 -9.49 -4.43
N PRO A 35 11.52 -9.61 -5.48
CA PRO A 35 12.97 -9.49 -5.34
C PRO A 35 13.50 -8.19 -4.73
N TYR A 36 12.68 -7.13 -4.66
CA TYR A 36 13.07 -5.91 -3.95
C TYR A 36 13.24 -6.11 -2.44
N ILE A 37 12.47 -7.02 -1.87
CA ILE A 37 12.45 -7.25 -0.42
C ILE A 37 13.08 -8.58 0.00
N ASP A 38 13.37 -9.47 -0.94
CA ASP A 38 13.96 -10.81 -0.67
C ASP A 38 15.24 -10.77 0.17
N PRO A 39 16.15 -9.78 0.04
CA PRO A 39 17.35 -9.72 0.88
C PRO A 39 17.12 -9.27 2.32
N LEU A 40 15.99 -8.61 2.63
CA LEU A 40 15.75 -8.02 3.95
C LEU A 40 15.67 -9.04 5.09
N PRO A 41 15.08 -10.24 4.93
CA PRO A 41 15.08 -11.28 5.96
C PRO A 41 16.48 -11.75 6.39
N GLU A 42 17.50 -11.59 5.55
CA GLU A 42 18.86 -12.01 5.88
C GLU A 42 19.53 -11.10 6.92
N VAL A 43 19.04 -9.87 7.06
CA VAL A 43 19.62 -8.84 7.93
C VAL A 43 18.67 -8.41 9.06
N THR A 44 17.52 -9.07 9.19
CA THR A 44 16.49 -8.77 10.21
C THR A 44 15.97 -10.05 10.87
N ASP A 45 15.51 -9.98 12.12
CA ASP A 45 14.72 -11.05 12.76
C ASP A 45 13.27 -10.97 12.28
N LEU A 46 13.03 -11.48 11.05
CA LEU A 46 11.70 -11.47 10.45
C LEU A 46 10.84 -12.61 11.01
N ARG A 47 9.72 -12.27 11.65
CA ARG A 47 8.72 -13.21 12.16
C ARG A 47 7.44 -13.11 11.36
N LEU A 48 7.23 -14.04 10.44
CA LEU A 48 6.01 -14.15 9.65
C LEU A 48 4.88 -14.83 10.46
N ARG A 49 3.62 -14.56 10.06
CA ARG A 49 2.41 -15.11 10.72
C ARG A 49 2.26 -14.68 12.18
N HIS A 50 2.81 -13.54 12.54
CA HIS A 50 2.64 -12.87 13.82
C HIS A 50 1.73 -11.66 13.63
N GLU A 51 0.42 -11.91 13.51
CA GLU A 51 -0.58 -10.84 13.41
C GLU A 51 -0.73 -10.15 14.76
N VAL A 52 -0.41 -8.85 14.81
CA VAL A 52 -0.58 -8.03 16.01
C VAL A 52 -2.06 -7.75 16.23
N VAL A 53 -2.59 -8.15 17.37
CA VAL A 53 -4.00 -7.95 17.77
C VAL A 53 -4.14 -7.04 18.98
N GLY A 54 -3.02 -6.71 19.67
CA GLY A 54 -2.98 -5.78 20.79
C GLY A 54 -1.58 -5.20 20.97
N ILE A 55 -1.52 -3.94 21.37
CA ILE A 55 -0.29 -3.23 21.73
C ILE A 55 -0.54 -2.56 23.09
N ASP A 56 0.29 -2.85 24.07
CA ASP A 56 0.31 -2.13 25.36
C ASP A 56 1.57 -1.26 25.40
N PRO A 57 1.45 0.06 25.14
CA PRO A 57 2.59 0.96 25.15
C PRO A 57 3.14 1.21 26.56
N GLY A 58 2.30 1.07 27.60
CA GLY A 58 2.68 1.29 28.99
C GLY A 58 3.57 0.18 29.53
N GLU A 59 3.23 -1.07 29.20
CA GLU A 59 4.00 -2.25 29.60
C GLU A 59 5.06 -2.66 28.56
N GLY A 60 5.05 -2.05 27.35
CA GLY A 60 5.95 -2.41 26.25
C GLY A 60 5.69 -3.80 25.69
N ILE A 61 4.41 -4.20 25.50
CA ILE A 61 4.04 -5.56 25.08
C ILE A 61 3.25 -5.52 23.77
N LEU A 62 3.63 -6.42 22.85
CA LEU A 62 2.84 -6.79 21.67
C LEU A 62 2.12 -8.12 21.94
N CYS A 63 0.83 -8.19 21.62
CA CYS A 63 0.03 -9.41 21.64
C CYS A 63 -0.27 -9.88 20.21
N PHE A 64 -0.11 -11.19 19.95
CA PHE A 64 -0.34 -11.78 18.64
C PHE A 64 -1.59 -12.66 18.61
N ALA A 65 -2.16 -12.83 17.43
CA ALA A 65 -3.39 -13.63 17.22
C ALA A 65 -3.24 -15.12 17.60
N ASP A 66 -2.01 -15.64 17.62
CA ASP A 66 -1.72 -17.02 18.05
C ASP A 66 -1.65 -17.17 19.60
N GLY A 67 -1.88 -16.09 20.35
CA GLY A 67 -1.83 -16.03 21.80
C GLY A 67 -0.42 -15.81 22.37
N SER A 68 0.59 -15.69 21.54
CA SER A 68 1.94 -15.32 21.97
C SER A 68 2.07 -13.82 22.17
N SER A 69 3.15 -13.39 22.83
CA SER A 69 3.48 -11.98 23.06
C SER A 69 4.97 -11.72 22.86
N ALA A 70 5.33 -10.45 22.66
CA ALA A 70 6.72 -9.99 22.65
C ALA A 70 6.84 -8.66 23.39
N GLU A 71 7.97 -8.48 24.07
CA GLU A 71 8.33 -7.22 24.73
C GLU A 71 9.05 -6.29 23.76
N PHE A 72 8.88 -4.98 23.93
CA PHE A 72 9.59 -3.96 23.17
C PHE A 72 9.96 -2.76 24.09
N GLU A 73 11.09 -2.15 23.82
CA GLU A 73 11.49 -0.87 24.43
C GLU A 73 11.11 0.31 23.50
N HIS A 74 11.20 0.10 22.20
CA HIS A 74 10.84 1.08 21.18
C HIS A 74 9.98 0.41 20.10
N LEU A 75 8.97 1.13 19.64
CA LEU A 75 8.05 0.63 18.61
C LEU A 75 8.03 1.55 17.40
N VAL A 76 8.26 0.96 16.22
CA VAL A 76 7.99 1.57 14.92
C VAL A 76 6.88 0.79 14.24
N SER A 77 5.78 1.44 13.92
CA SER A 77 4.63 0.81 13.25
C SER A 77 4.53 1.20 11.78
N SER A 78 4.31 0.22 10.92
CA SER A 78 3.91 0.42 9.51
C SER A 78 2.46 0.00 9.25
N LEU A 79 1.70 -0.33 10.29
CA LEU A 79 0.28 -0.66 10.19
C LEU A 79 -0.52 0.53 9.63
N PRO A 80 -1.58 0.28 8.85
CA PRO A 80 -2.54 1.35 8.52
C PRO A 80 -3.05 2.03 9.78
N LEU A 81 -3.07 3.38 9.79
CA LEU A 81 -3.43 4.15 10.99
C LEU A 81 -4.73 3.70 11.67
N PRO A 82 -5.84 3.44 10.94
CA PRO A 82 -7.06 2.95 11.59
C PRO A 82 -6.87 1.58 12.28
N GLU A 83 -6.02 0.70 11.71
CA GLU A 83 -5.72 -0.60 12.32
C GLU A 83 -4.80 -0.45 13.54
N LEU A 84 -3.82 0.48 13.48
CA LEU A 84 -2.95 0.77 14.62
C LEU A 84 -3.78 1.28 15.80
N ILE A 85 -4.68 2.23 15.60
CA ILE A 85 -5.56 2.75 16.65
C ILE A 85 -6.45 1.64 17.21
N ARG A 86 -6.98 0.76 16.38
CA ARG A 86 -7.85 -0.35 16.80
C ARG A 86 -7.18 -1.36 17.75
N VAL A 87 -5.88 -1.54 17.67
CA VAL A 87 -5.14 -2.50 18.51
C VAL A 87 -4.53 -1.89 19.76
N LEU A 88 -4.70 -0.58 20.00
CA LEU A 88 -4.30 0.12 21.22
C LEU A 88 -5.39 0.02 22.28
N PRO A 89 -5.04 -0.08 23.59
CA PRO A 89 -6.00 -0.05 24.67
C PRO A 89 -6.46 1.38 24.97
N ASP A 90 -7.64 1.53 25.57
CA ASP A 90 -8.14 2.76 26.19
C ASP A 90 -8.03 4.02 25.30
N VAL A 91 -8.19 3.85 23.97
CA VAL A 91 -8.11 4.96 23.02
C VAL A 91 -9.26 5.96 23.27
N PRO A 92 -8.96 7.26 23.39
CA PRO A 92 -9.99 8.28 23.52
C PRO A 92 -11.00 8.27 22.36
N ASP A 93 -12.27 8.54 22.62
CA ASP A 93 -13.32 8.55 21.60
C ASP A 93 -13.00 9.48 20.44
N GLU A 94 -12.44 10.67 20.70
CA GLU A 94 -12.02 11.63 19.69
C GLU A 94 -10.98 11.06 18.72
N VAL A 95 -10.01 10.29 19.23
CA VAL A 95 -8.96 9.66 18.42
C VAL A 95 -9.54 8.51 17.59
N SER A 96 -10.43 7.71 18.19
CA SER A 96 -11.13 6.62 17.51
C SER A 96 -12.01 7.14 16.37
N GLU A 97 -12.75 8.25 16.61
CA GLU A 97 -13.55 8.92 15.60
C GLU A 97 -12.67 9.47 14.47
N ALA A 98 -11.60 10.20 14.79
CA ALA A 98 -10.67 10.72 13.81
C ALA A 98 -10.05 9.60 12.95
N ALA A 99 -9.64 8.48 13.55
CA ALA A 99 -9.12 7.34 12.80
C ALA A 99 -10.17 6.72 11.87
N SER A 100 -11.44 6.68 12.27
CA SER A 100 -12.55 6.16 11.45
C SER A 100 -12.85 7.01 10.22
N LEU A 101 -12.53 8.30 10.26
CA LEU A 101 -12.71 9.23 9.14
C LEU A 101 -11.63 9.12 8.09
N LEU A 102 -10.50 8.49 8.39
CA LEU A 102 -9.40 8.26 7.45
C LEU A 102 -9.82 7.29 6.35
N ALA A 103 -9.92 7.77 5.13
CA ALA A 103 -10.41 7.00 4.00
C ALA A 103 -9.27 6.40 3.17
N ALA A 104 -9.46 5.15 2.76
CA ALA A 104 -8.61 4.45 1.80
C ALA A 104 -9.45 3.76 0.74
N SER A 105 -8.85 3.45 -0.40
CA SER A 105 -9.46 2.58 -1.39
C SER A 105 -9.15 1.12 -1.07
N THR A 106 -10.15 0.27 -1.29
CA THR A 106 -9.99 -1.18 -1.41
C THR A 106 -9.87 -1.53 -2.88
N CYS A 107 -8.90 -2.37 -3.24
CA CYS A 107 -8.73 -2.83 -4.62
C CYS A 107 -9.02 -4.32 -4.71
N VAL A 108 -9.95 -4.69 -5.58
CA VAL A 108 -10.06 -6.06 -6.08
C VAL A 108 -9.17 -6.18 -7.30
N VAL A 109 -8.15 -7.01 -7.20
CA VAL A 109 -7.22 -7.32 -8.28
C VAL A 109 -7.66 -8.62 -8.93
N VAL A 110 -8.07 -8.54 -10.21
CA VAL A 110 -8.44 -9.70 -11.02
C VAL A 110 -7.30 -10.03 -11.97
N ASN A 111 -6.74 -11.21 -11.83
CA ASN A 111 -5.73 -11.72 -12.74
C ASN A 111 -6.37 -12.66 -13.77
N VAL A 112 -5.97 -12.50 -15.05
CA VAL A 112 -6.43 -13.33 -16.17
C VAL A 112 -5.22 -13.74 -16.98
N GLY A 113 -4.94 -15.04 -17.06
CA GLY A 113 -3.90 -15.64 -17.91
C GLY A 113 -4.49 -16.13 -19.22
N VAL A 114 -3.83 -15.86 -20.33
CA VAL A 114 -4.23 -16.31 -21.68
C VAL A 114 -3.06 -16.96 -22.42
N ASP A 115 -3.37 -17.78 -23.42
CA ASP A 115 -2.41 -18.55 -24.22
C ASP A 115 -1.71 -17.71 -25.33
N ARG A 116 -1.58 -16.41 -25.11
CA ARG A 116 -0.95 -15.47 -26.05
C ARG A 116 -0.11 -14.45 -25.27
N ALA A 117 1.14 -14.23 -25.69
CA ALA A 117 2.07 -13.32 -25.02
C ALA A 117 2.01 -11.88 -25.55
N ASP A 118 1.65 -11.66 -26.83
CA ASP A 118 1.59 -10.34 -27.47
C ASP A 118 0.30 -9.57 -27.10
N LEU A 119 0.13 -9.28 -25.80
CA LEU A 119 -1.07 -8.61 -25.30
C LEU A 119 -1.05 -7.10 -25.48
N SER A 120 0.10 -6.47 -25.29
CA SER A 120 0.30 -5.02 -25.36
C SER A 120 1.79 -4.69 -25.44
N GLU A 121 2.12 -3.50 -25.94
CA GLU A 121 3.47 -2.91 -25.83
C GLU A 121 3.62 -2.09 -24.52
N ALA A 122 2.51 -1.79 -23.85
CA ALA A 122 2.49 -1.06 -22.60
C ALA A 122 2.73 -2.00 -21.39
N GLN A 123 3.28 -1.46 -20.29
CA GLN A 123 3.36 -2.13 -19.02
C GLN A 123 2.03 -2.05 -18.26
N TRP A 124 1.30 -0.94 -18.41
CA TRP A 124 -0.05 -0.75 -17.89
C TRP A 124 -0.83 0.29 -18.71
N THR A 125 -2.16 0.25 -18.57
CA THR A 125 -3.10 1.16 -19.25
C THR A 125 -4.16 1.61 -18.25
N TYR A 126 -4.55 2.89 -18.28
CA TYR A 126 -5.67 3.42 -17.52
C TYR A 126 -6.92 3.52 -18.40
N PHE A 127 -8.06 3.16 -17.80
CA PHE A 127 -9.38 3.24 -18.43
C PHE A 127 -10.22 4.27 -17.68
N TYR A 128 -10.69 5.28 -18.37
CA TYR A 128 -11.52 6.37 -17.84
C TYR A 128 -13.00 6.24 -18.25
N ASP A 129 -13.32 5.24 -19.06
CA ASP A 129 -14.67 4.97 -19.52
C ASP A 129 -15.52 4.42 -18.38
N ARG A 130 -16.68 5.03 -18.14
CA ARG A 130 -17.56 4.67 -17.01
C ARG A 130 -18.20 3.30 -17.15
N ASP A 131 -18.23 2.75 -18.35
CA ASP A 131 -18.82 1.47 -18.69
C ASP A 131 -17.78 0.32 -18.76
N ILE A 132 -16.51 0.60 -18.45
CA ILE A 132 -15.47 -0.39 -18.19
C ILE A 132 -15.38 -0.66 -16.70
N PHE A 133 -15.34 -1.94 -16.33
CA PHE A 133 -15.44 -2.38 -14.95
C PHE A 133 -14.18 -2.11 -14.12
N PHE A 134 -13.01 -2.06 -14.75
CA PHE A 134 -11.70 -1.81 -14.11
C PHE A 134 -11.13 -0.44 -14.50
N THR A 135 -10.27 0.10 -13.65
CA THR A 135 -9.66 1.43 -13.84
C THR A 135 -8.25 1.35 -14.38
N ARG A 136 -7.45 0.39 -13.91
CA ARG A 136 -6.08 0.14 -14.38
C ARG A 136 -5.95 -1.32 -14.79
N LEU A 137 -5.22 -1.52 -15.87
CA LEU A 137 -4.85 -2.83 -16.38
C LEU A 137 -3.34 -2.88 -16.53
N SER A 138 -2.69 -3.78 -15.83
CA SER A 138 -1.25 -4.05 -15.95
C SER A 138 -1.02 -5.34 -16.72
N TYR A 139 0.18 -5.43 -17.32
CA TYR A 139 0.64 -6.59 -18.08
C TYR A 139 1.90 -7.14 -17.40
N PRO A 140 1.77 -7.98 -16.34
CA PRO A 140 2.89 -8.39 -15.47
C PRO A 140 4.06 -9.00 -16.23
N HIS A 141 3.81 -9.79 -17.28
CA HIS A 141 4.86 -10.40 -18.11
C HIS A 141 5.64 -9.38 -18.96
N MET A 142 5.12 -8.16 -19.16
CA MET A 142 5.85 -7.05 -19.81
C MET A 142 6.81 -6.35 -18.84
N LEU A 143 6.57 -6.48 -17.54
CA LEU A 143 7.45 -5.95 -16.48
C LEU A 143 8.53 -6.96 -16.11
N SER A 144 8.14 -8.23 -15.97
CA SER A 144 9.00 -9.34 -15.59
C SER A 144 8.58 -10.59 -16.40
N PRO A 145 9.33 -10.98 -17.44
CA PRO A 145 8.89 -11.97 -18.45
C PRO A 145 8.46 -13.31 -17.87
N ASN A 146 9.06 -13.75 -16.74
CA ASN A 146 8.73 -15.02 -16.09
C ASN A 146 7.42 -14.97 -15.24
N MET A 147 6.68 -13.86 -15.27
CA MET A 147 5.36 -13.74 -14.63
C MET A 147 4.23 -14.42 -15.41
N ALA A 148 4.54 -14.97 -16.58
CA ALA A 148 3.68 -15.87 -17.35
C ALA A 148 4.51 -17.02 -17.91
N PRO A 149 3.92 -18.19 -18.18
CA PRO A 149 4.58 -19.26 -18.93
C PRO A 149 5.00 -18.81 -20.32
N GLU A 150 5.98 -19.50 -20.91
CA GLU A 150 6.42 -19.22 -22.29
C GLU A 150 5.24 -19.31 -23.25
N GLY A 151 5.10 -18.32 -24.13
CA GLY A 151 4.01 -18.21 -25.08
C GLY A 151 2.68 -17.71 -24.51
N ALA A 152 2.56 -17.57 -23.19
CA ALA A 152 1.38 -17.05 -22.52
C ALA A 152 1.58 -15.59 -22.04
N GLY A 153 0.47 -14.92 -21.73
CA GLY A 153 0.45 -13.58 -21.18
C GLY A 153 -0.54 -13.46 -20.04
N SER A 154 -0.47 -12.37 -19.31
CA SER A 154 -1.35 -12.12 -18.18
C SER A 154 -1.82 -10.66 -18.13
N PHE A 155 -3.06 -10.49 -17.74
CA PHE A 155 -3.69 -9.22 -17.38
C PHE A 155 -3.87 -9.17 -15.85
N GLN A 156 -3.61 -8.01 -15.27
CA GLN A 156 -3.94 -7.71 -13.89
C GLN A 156 -4.83 -6.46 -13.87
N ALA A 157 -6.13 -6.66 -13.67
CA ALA A 157 -7.13 -5.61 -13.67
C ALA A 157 -7.45 -5.15 -12.24
N GLU A 158 -7.43 -3.85 -12.03
CA GLU A 158 -7.69 -3.23 -10.73
C GLU A 158 -9.07 -2.58 -10.70
N CYS A 159 -9.91 -3.05 -9.76
CA CYS A 159 -11.26 -2.55 -9.50
C CYS A 159 -11.28 -1.89 -8.13
N TYR A 160 -11.49 -0.57 -8.08
CA TYR A 160 -11.38 0.21 -6.85
C TYR A 160 -12.72 0.44 -6.18
N TYR A 161 -12.72 0.29 -4.87
CA TYR A 161 -13.82 0.52 -3.92
C TYR A 161 -13.33 1.37 -2.76
N SER A 162 -14.22 1.78 -1.87
CA SER A 162 -13.89 2.46 -0.61
C SER A 162 -15.06 2.34 0.35
N ASP A 163 -14.81 1.93 1.57
CA ASP A 163 -15.85 1.79 2.59
C ASP A 163 -16.63 3.09 2.80
N LYS A 164 -15.94 4.24 2.67
CA LYS A 164 -16.55 5.58 2.83
C LYS A 164 -17.32 6.05 1.60
N TYR A 165 -16.90 5.72 0.37
CA TYR A 165 -17.42 6.36 -0.85
C TYR A 165 -18.08 5.40 -1.82
N ARG A 166 -17.63 4.17 -1.90
CA ARG A 166 -18.14 3.12 -2.80
C ARG A 166 -17.85 1.75 -2.19
N PRO A 167 -18.67 1.27 -1.25
CA PRO A 167 -18.44 -0.01 -0.58
C PRO A 167 -18.37 -1.19 -1.54
N LEU A 168 -17.54 -2.19 -1.18
CA LEU A 168 -17.46 -3.45 -1.91
C LEU A 168 -18.61 -4.36 -1.47
N GLU A 169 -19.74 -4.31 -2.20
CA GLU A 169 -20.96 -5.07 -1.89
C GLU A 169 -21.01 -6.45 -2.58
N ARG A 170 -19.88 -6.95 -3.05
CA ARG A 170 -19.78 -8.21 -3.79
C ARG A 170 -18.56 -9.01 -3.39
N THR A 171 -18.56 -10.32 -3.71
CA THR A 171 -17.35 -11.13 -3.50
C THR A 171 -16.29 -10.79 -4.56
N PRO A 172 -15.00 -10.92 -4.24
CA PRO A 172 -13.91 -10.66 -5.19
C PRO A 172 -14.05 -11.48 -6.47
N GLU A 173 -14.43 -12.75 -6.34
CA GLU A 173 -14.60 -13.68 -7.47
C GLU A 173 -15.69 -13.22 -8.44
N SER A 174 -16.72 -12.54 -7.94
CA SER A 174 -17.80 -11.99 -8.79
C SER A 174 -17.33 -10.82 -9.68
N CYS A 175 -16.13 -10.31 -9.47
CA CYS A 175 -15.49 -9.31 -10.35
C CYS A 175 -14.84 -9.96 -11.59
N ILE A 176 -14.59 -11.27 -11.60
CA ILE A 176 -13.88 -11.95 -12.69
C ILE A 176 -14.67 -11.86 -13.99
N GLU A 177 -15.95 -12.22 -13.98
CA GLU A 177 -16.79 -12.22 -15.19
C GLU A 177 -16.91 -10.82 -15.83
N PRO A 178 -17.25 -9.74 -15.09
CA PRO A 178 -17.26 -8.39 -15.65
C PRO A 178 -15.92 -7.95 -16.23
N VAL A 179 -14.81 -8.28 -15.58
CA VAL A 179 -13.46 -7.96 -16.08
C VAL A 179 -13.19 -8.70 -17.38
N VAL A 180 -13.41 -10.01 -17.45
CA VAL A 180 -13.21 -10.82 -18.67
C VAL A 180 -14.09 -10.33 -19.83
N ARG A 181 -15.36 -10.00 -19.54
CA ARG A 181 -16.29 -9.43 -20.53
C ARG A 181 -15.72 -8.13 -21.12
N ASP A 182 -15.23 -7.24 -20.27
CA ASP A 182 -14.75 -5.93 -20.73
C ASP A 182 -13.37 -6.03 -21.39
N LEU A 183 -12.51 -6.96 -20.99
CA LEU A 183 -11.28 -7.29 -21.73
C LEU A 183 -11.57 -7.77 -23.15
N ARG A 184 -12.60 -8.63 -23.33
CA ARG A 184 -13.07 -9.05 -24.65
C ARG A 184 -13.67 -7.89 -25.45
N ARG A 185 -14.50 -7.07 -24.80
CA ARG A 185 -15.13 -5.91 -25.44
C ARG A 185 -14.11 -4.89 -25.93
N CYS A 186 -12.99 -4.72 -25.22
CA CYS A 186 -11.87 -3.88 -25.62
C CYS A 186 -10.95 -4.54 -26.67
N GLY A 187 -11.20 -5.78 -27.07
CA GLY A 187 -10.37 -6.52 -28.02
C GLY A 187 -9.02 -6.98 -27.45
N LEU A 188 -8.84 -6.88 -26.13
CA LEU A 188 -7.62 -7.32 -25.44
C LEU A 188 -7.56 -8.84 -25.32
N ILE A 189 -8.67 -9.50 -25.06
CA ILE A 189 -8.84 -10.94 -25.21
C ILE A 189 -9.56 -11.16 -26.56
N ARG A 190 -8.90 -11.84 -27.49
CA ARG A 190 -9.41 -12.18 -28.82
C ARG A 190 -10.36 -13.37 -28.76
N VAL A 191 -11.10 -13.61 -29.84
CA VAL A 191 -12.08 -14.72 -29.93
C VAL A 191 -11.39 -16.09 -29.86
N ASP A 192 -10.19 -16.17 -30.38
CA ASP A 192 -9.35 -17.37 -30.45
C ASP A 192 -8.41 -17.54 -29.24
N ASP A 193 -8.34 -16.56 -28.34
CA ASP A 193 -7.56 -16.71 -27.11
C ASP A 193 -8.24 -17.67 -26.13
N THR A 194 -7.46 -18.57 -25.55
CA THR A 194 -7.88 -19.45 -24.44
C THR A 194 -7.53 -18.82 -23.11
N ILE A 195 -8.51 -18.66 -22.23
CA ILE A 195 -8.28 -18.28 -20.84
C ILE A 195 -7.72 -19.48 -20.09
N LEU A 196 -6.47 -19.38 -19.65
CA LEU A 196 -5.75 -20.43 -18.93
C LEU A 196 -6.01 -20.41 -17.42
N HIS A 197 -6.18 -19.21 -16.87
CA HIS A 197 -6.36 -19.02 -15.43
C HIS A 197 -7.09 -17.72 -15.13
N THR A 198 -7.88 -17.74 -14.05
CA THR A 198 -8.45 -16.52 -13.46
C THR A 198 -8.44 -16.64 -11.94
N ASN A 199 -8.11 -15.55 -11.26
CA ASN A 199 -8.34 -15.43 -9.82
C ASN A 199 -8.63 -13.97 -9.46
N ALA A 200 -9.17 -13.76 -8.26
CA ALA A 200 -9.38 -12.43 -7.69
C ALA A 200 -8.85 -12.38 -6.27
N THR A 201 -8.19 -11.29 -5.92
CA THR A 201 -7.68 -11.01 -4.57
C THR A 201 -8.10 -9.63 -4.12
N VAL A 202 -8.15 -9.40 -2.81
CA VAL A 202 -8.50 -8.10 -2.22
C VAL A 202 -7.31 -7.52 -1.50
N THR A 203 -7.02 -6.24 -1.80
CA THR A 203 -6.12 -5.41 -1.02
C THR A 203 -6.97 -4.33 -0.33
N ARG A 204 -7.15 -4.45 0.98
CA ARG A 204 -8.04 -3.57 1.76
C ARG A 204 -7.55 -2.12 1.79
N TYR A 205 -6.24 -1.93 1.87
CA TYR A 205 -5.58 -0.62 1.84
C TYR A 205 -4.76 -0.51 0.56
N ALA A 206 -5.38 -0.09 -0.55
CA ALA A 206 -4.67 0.06 -1.83
C ALA A 206 -4.08 1.47 -1.98
N ASN A 207 -4.90 2.50 -1.81
CA ASN A 207 -4.47 3.89 -1.86
C ASN A 207 -5.16 4.70 -0.75
N VAL A 208 -4.42 5.61 -0.14
CA VAL A 208 -4.96 6.63 0.75
C VAL A 208 -5.79 7.62 -0.07
N ILE A 209 -6.97 8.00 0.44
CA ILE A 209 -7.83 9.01 -0.18
C ILE A 209 -7.59 10.35 0.50
N PHE A 210 -7.27 11.36 -0.31
CA PHE A 210 -6.98 12.72 0.14
C PHE A 210 -8.27 13.55 0.13
N ASP A 211 -9.15 13.28 1.08
CA ASP A 211 -10.40 14.02 1.27
C ASP A 211 -10.25 15.16 2.31
N LEU A 212 -11.37 15.83 2.61
CA LEU A 212 -11.37 16.98 3.52
C LEU A 212 -11.17 16.57 4.98
N ASP A 213 -11.51 15.34 5.35
CA ASP A 213 -11.39 14.85 6.73
C ASP A 213 -9.96 14.41 7.05
N ARG A 214 -9.15 14.10 6.02
CA ARG A 214 -7.81 13.55 6.20
C ARG A 214 -6.90 14.44 7.07
N ALA A 215 -6.77 15.72 6.77
CA ALA A 215 -5.80 16.57 7.45
C ALA A 215 -6.15 16.77 8.95
N PRO A 216 -7.38 17.13 9.34
CA PRO A 216 -7.74 17.24 10.74
C PRO A 216 -7.66 15.91 11.49
N SER A 217 -8.06 14.79 10.86
CA SER A 217 -7.96 13.47 11.47
C SER A 217 -6.50 13.05 11.73
N LEU A 218 -5.59 13.36 10.81
CA LEU A 218 -4.16 13.09 11.01
C LEU A 218 -3.55 13.89 12.15
N GLU A 219 -3.97 15.14 12.35
CA GLU A 219 -3.49 15.95 13.47
C GLU A 219 -3.83 15.29 14.81
N VAL A 220 -5.08 14.85 14.99
CA VAL A 220 -5.55 14.17 16.20
C VAL A 220 -4.84 12.83 16.41
N VAL A 221 -4.85 11.97 15.39
CA VAL A 221 -4.27 10.61 15.49
C VAL A 221 -2.78 10.66 15.71
N ASN A 222 -2.06 11.52 14.99
CA ASN A 222 -0.61 11.64 15.14
C ASN A 222 -0.23 12.23 16.51
N GLY A 223 -0.95 13.24 17.01
CA GLY A 223 -0.73 13.78 18.35
C GLY A 223 -0.82 12.70 19.42
N TYR A 224 -1.85 11.87 19.39
CA TYR A 224 -2.01 10.75 20.31
C TYR A 224 -0.88 9.71 20.22
N LEU A 225 -0.48 9.32 19.01
CA LEU A 225 0.61 8.36 18.84
C LEU A 225 1.98 8.92 19.25
N ASP A 226 2.18 10.23 19.12
CA ASP A 226 3.39 10.91 19.60
C ASP A 226 3.47 10.92 21.13
N GLU A 227 2.35 11.14 21.83
CA GLU A 227 2.25 11.02 23.30
C GLU A 227 2.60 9.61 23.78
N LEU A 228 2.21 8.57 23.03
CA LEU A 228 2.56 7.18 23.30
C LEU A 228 3.98 6.80 22.85
N SER A 229 4.74 7.74 22.28
CA SER A 229 6.09 7.49 21.74
C SER A 229 6.16 6.42 20.64
N ILE A 230 5.05 6.11 19.95
CA ILE A 230 5.00 5.18 18.83
C ILE A 230 5.46 5.88 17.56
N ALA A 231 6.62 5.47 17.03
CA ALA A 231 7.11 5.95 15.75
C ALA A 231 6.33 5.28 14.58
N ARG A 232 6.21 5.99 13.48
CA ARG A 232 5.47 5.52 12.29
C ARG A 232 6.36 5.57 11.07
N CYS A 233 6.18 4.62 10.16
CA CYS A 233 6.84 4.65 8.85
C CYS A 233 5.98 4.02 7.75
N GLY A 234 6.27 4.41 6.52
CA GLY A 234 5.65 3.87 5.33
C GLY A 234 4.30 4.47 5.00
N ARG A 235 3.82 4.09 3.82
CA ARG A 235 2.66 4.67 3.15
C ARG A 235 1.39 4.73 4.00
N TYR A 236 1.11 3.68 4.77
CA TYR A 236 -0.16 3.56 5.50
C TYR A 236 -0.09 4.03 6.95
N ALA A 237 1.07 3.97 7.59
CA ALA A 237 1.25 4.51 8.93
C ALA A 237 1.45 6.03 8.92
N GLU A 238 1.97 6.61 7.85
CA GLU A 238 2.03 8.05 7.65
C GLU A 238 0.80 8.60 6.89
N TRP A 239 -0.09 7.69 6.44
CA TRP A 239 -1.29 7.99 5.67
C TRP A 239 -1.02 8.90 4.47
N GLY A 240 0.08 8.59 3.74
CA GLY A 240 0.60 9.35 2.62
C GLY A 240 0.52 8.59 1.30
N TYR A 241 0.84 9.28 0.20
CA TYR A 241 0.97 8.66 -1.12
C TYR A 241 2.45 8.44 -1.42
N HIS A 242 3.05 7.48 -0.74
CA HIS A 242 4.45 7.14 -0.91
C HIS A 242 4.64 6.09 -2.01
N TRP A 243 5.67 6.27 -2.80
CA TRP A 243 6.23 5.22 -3.65
C TRP A 243 7.17 4.33 -2.83
N THR A 244 7.70 3.29 -3.43
CA THR A 244 8.56 2.33 -2.75
C THR A 244 9.80 2.96 -2.13
N ASP A 245 10.46 3.87 -2.86
CA ASP A 245 11.64 4.61 -2.40
C ASP A 245 11.31 5.59 -1.26
N GLU A 246 10.17 6.27 -1.34
CA GLU A 246 9.69 7.15 -0.26
C GLU A 246 9.32 6.34 0.99
N SER A 247 8.70 5.17 0.82
CA SER A 247 8.39 4.27 1.94
C SER A 247 9.67 3.73 2.59
N PHE A 248 10.71 3.44 1.81
CA PHE A 248 12.01 3.03 2.35
C PHE A 248 12.67 4.16 3.15
N ARG A 249 12.71 5.38 2.61
CA ARG A 249 13.23 6.57 3.31
C ARG A 249 12.48 6.90 4.58
N SER A 250 11.17 6.69 4.59
CA SER A 250 10.35 6.84 5.79
C SER A 250 10.79 5.86 6.89
N GLY A 251 11.12 4.60 6.51
CA GLY A 251 11.71 3.62 7.42
C GLY A 251 13.07 4.05 7.98
N GLU A 252 13.95 4.59 7.12
CA GLU A 252 15.25 5.15 7.55
C GLU A 252 15.07 6.30 8.56
N ALA A 253 14.12 7.23 8.28
CA ALA A 253 13.83 8.34 9.19
C ALA A 253 13.28 7.87 10.54
N ALA A 254 12.40 6.86 10.55
CA ALA A 254 11.89 6.28 11.78
C ALA A 254 12.99 5.58 12.59
N ALA A 255 13.89 4.84 11.91
CA ALA A 255 15.04 4.22 12.58
C ALA A 255 15.98 5.28 13.19
N GLN A 256 16.26 6.39 12.48
CA GLN A 256 17.08 7.47 12.99
C GLN A 256 16.43 8.12 14.23
N LEU A 257 15.11 8.35 14.21
CA LEU A 257 14.36 8.87 15.36
C LEU A 257 14.56 7.98 16.62
N ILE A 258 14.52 6.67 16.47
CA ILE A 258 14.74 5.74 17.57
C ILE A 258 16.19 5.81 18.05
N LEU A 259 17.17 5.87 17.15
CA LEU A 259 18.59 6.00 17.51
C LEU A 259 18.87 7.31 18.28
N ASP A 260 18.25 8.40 17.89
CA ASP A 260 18.41 9.71 18.57
C ASP A 260 17.82 9.63 19.99
N ARG A 261 16.66 9.03 20.19
CA ARG A 261 16.06 8.79 21.51
C ARG A 261 16.96 7.93 22.41
N LEU A 262 17.59 6.89 21.87
CA LEU A 262 18.52 6.01 22.60
C LEU A 262 19.79 6.79 23.04
N ASN A 263 20.31 7.66 22.19
CA ASN A 263 21.49 8.48 22.51
C ASN A 263 21.19 9.49 23.62
N GLU A 264 20.05 10.18 23.54
CA GLU A 264 19.63 11.13 24.60
C GLU A 264 19.48 10.43 25.95
N TYR A 265 18.90 9.22 25.98
CA TYR A 265 18.76 8.44 27.21
C TYR A 265 20.12 8.03 27.80
N THR A 266 21.08 7.72 26.95
CA THR A 266 22.46 7.33 27.38
C THR A 266 23.21 8.53 27.93
N ASP A 267 23.09 9.70 27.35
CA ASP A 267 23.73 10.94 27.78
C ASP A 267 23.21 11.39 29.17
N HIS A 268 21.90 11.33 29.38
CA HIS A 268 21.31 11.64 30.69
C HIS A 268 21.80 10.72 31.80
N ARG A 269 21.94 9.43 31.56
CA ARG A 269 22.49 8.46 32.53
C ARG A 269 23.96 8.71 32.85
N THR A 270 24.72 9.24 31.88
CA THR A 270 26.14 9.55 32.09
C THR A 270 26.30 10.81 32.92
N VAL A 271 25.43 11.80 32.74
CA VAL A 271 25.42 13.05 33.51
C VAL A 271 24.99 12.78 34.97
N ASP A 272 23.96 11.98 35.20
CA ASP A 272 23.48 11.64 36.55
C ASP A 272 24.50 10.83 37.34
N ARG A 273 25.33 10.00 36.71
CA ARG A 273 26.45 9.31 37.38
C ARG A 273 27.57 10.25 37.80
N HIS A 274 27.84 11.32 37.04
CA HIS A 274 28.88 12.32 37.36
C HIS A 274 28.41 13.35 38.41
N LEU A 275 27.10 13.43 38.67
CA LEU A 275 26.55 14.28 39.74
C LEU A 275 26.37 13.51 41.06
N ALA A 276 26.53 12.19 41.05
CA ALA A 276 26.37 11.31 42.21
C ALA A 276 27.74 10.86 42.81
N GLU A 277 28.86 11.22 42.20
CA GLU A 277 30.24 11.11 42.72
C GLU A 277 30.72 12.47 43.23
#